data_534cdc660938baae5009cad4e4f7400c
#
_entry.id   534cdc660938baae5009cad4e4f7400c
#
_cell.length_a   1.000
_cell.length_b   1.000
_cell.length_c   1.000
_cell.angle_alpha   90.00
_cell.angle_beta   90.00
_cell.angle_gamma   90.00
#
_symmetry.space_group_name_H-M   'P 1'
#
loop_
_entity.id
_entity.type
_entity.pdbx_description
1 polymer ?
#
loop_
_entity_poly.entity_id
_entity_poly.type
_entity_poly.pdbx_seq_one_letter_code
_entity_poly.pdbx_strand_id
1 'polypeptide(L)'
;MRSAIAGADSNPDRSLMHVVFLCAAWCDTCREFLHAARRLAAARPEIAFVWLDIEDDEAIVGDVDVDNFPTLAIARGDTVLHFGVNLPHEASIDRLIDEMHSRHTTGTAIPPAVDAMFTALRAIAATT
;
A
#
# COMPACT_ATOMS: atom_id res chain seq x y z
N MET A 1 9.14 -0.34 -11.39
CA MET A 1 9.99 0.46 -10.47
C MET A 1 9.20 0.86 -9.24
N ARG A 2 9.70 0.53 -8.09
CA ARG A 2 9.07 0.89 -6.83
C ARG A 2 9.18 2.40 -6.59
N SER A 3 8.10 3.00 -6.11
CA SER A 3 8.08 4.43 -5.81
C SER A 3 7.56 4.65 -4.39
N ALA A 4 8.36 5.30 -3.57
CA ALA A 4 7.89 5.82 -2.30
C ALA A 4 7.30 7.20 -2.57
N ILE A 5 5.99 7.36 -2.29
CA ILE A 5 5.31 8.62 -2.53
C ILE A 5 5.68 9.62 -1.44
N ALA A 6 5.64 9.16 -0.22
CA ALA A 6 6.03 9.91 0.98
C ALA A 6 5.96 8.92 2.12
N GLY A 7 6.36 9.34 3.28
CA GLY A 7 6.20 8.48 4.42
C GLY A 7 7.24 8.70 5.47
N ALA A 8 7.08 7.96 6.53
CA ALA A 8 8.04 7.94 7.60
C ALA A 8 9.36 7.44 7.07
N ASP A 9 10.42 7.74 7.77
CA ASP A 9 11.74 7.26 7.45
C ASP A 9 11.74 5.78 7.10
N SER A 10 12.72 5.36 6.32
CA SER A 10 12.90 3.97 5.92
C SER A 10 13.15 3.03 7.11
N ASN A 11 12.94 3.49 8.31
CA ASN A 11 13.07 2.69 9.52
C ASN A 11 12.05 1.54 9.49
N PRO A 12 12.50 0.29 9.62
CA PRO A 12 11.60 -0.87 9.60
C PRO A 12 10.84 -1.06 10.92
N ASP A 13 10.33 0.02 11.51
CA ASP A 13 9.55 -0.04 12.73
C ASP A 13 8.30 -0.88 12.49
N ARG A 14 8.13 -1.93 13.28
CA ARG A 14 7.01 -2.87 13.14
C ARG A 14 5.66 -2.26 13.51
N SER A 15 5.66 -1.15 14.23
CA SER A 15 4.41 -0.45 14.55
C SER A 15 3.97 0.49 13.43
N LEU A 16 4.85 0.73 12.44
CA LEU A 16 4.58 1.63 11.34
C LEU A 16 3.53 1.05 10.41
N MET A 17 2.53 1.87 10.08
CA MET A 17 1.53 1.48 9.10
C MET A 17 2.06 1.73 7.69
N HIS A 18 1.87 0.75 6.82
CA HIS A 18 2.19 0.86 5.40
C HIS A 18 0.91 0.80 4.59
N VAL A 19 0.74 1.76 3.69
CA VAL A 19 -0.37 1.78 2.73
C VAL A 19 0.23 1.64 1.34
N VAL A 20 -0.09 0.54 0.67
CA VAL A 20 0.45 0.22 -0.65
C VAL A 20 -0.66 0.38 -1.68
N PHE A 21 -0.39 1.20 -2.70
CA PHE A 21 -1.26 1.32 -3.86
C PHE A 21 -0.71 0.45 -4.98
N LEU A 22 -1.53 -0.49 -5.45
CA LEU A 22 -1.18 -1.37 -6.57
C LEU A 22 -1.87 -0.84 -7.81
N CYS A 23 -1.09 -0.42 -8.78
CA CYS A 23 -1.57 0.23 -9.98
C CYS A 23 -0.80 -0.24 -11.21
N ALA A 24 -1.16 0.30 -12.36
CA ALA A 24 -0.45 0.04 -13.60
C ALA A 24 -0.21 1.38 -14.32
N ALA A 25 0.97 1.54 -14.88
CA ALA A 25 1.34 2.78 -15.55
C ALA A 25 0.43 3.10 -16.73
N TRP A 26 -0.12 2.07 -17.39
CA TRP A 26 -1.02 2.23 -18.52
C TRP A 26 -2.47 2.56 -18.12
N CYS A 27 -2.78 2.55 -16.85
CA CYS A 27 -4.13 2.80 -16.38
C CYS A 27 -4.34 4.30 -16.11
N ASP A 28 -5.27 4.92 -16.85
CA ASP A 28 -5.55 6.35 -16.69
C ASP A 28 -6.09 6.69 -15.31
N THR A 29 -6.96 5.84 -14.76
CA THR A 29 -7.51 6.03 -13.43
C THR A 29 -6.40 6.10 -12.38
N CYS A 30 -5.40 5.23 -12.51
CA CYS A 30 -4.26 5.24 -11.60
C CYS A 30 -3.44 6.53 -11.72
N ARG A 31 -3.19 6.97 -12.94
CA ARG A 31 -2.43 8.21 -13.15
C ARG A 31 -3.12 9.42 -12.56
N GLU A 32 -4.43 9.50 -12.73
CA GLU A 32 -5.23 10.57 -12.14
C GLU A 32 -5.23 10.50 -10.62
N PHE A 33 -5.35 9.28 -10.09
CA PHE A 33 -5.38 9.06 -8.65
C PHE A 33 -4.06 9.39 -7.97
N LEU A 34 -2.94 9.39 -8.70
CA LEU A 34 -1.63 9.66 -8.12
C LEU A 34 -1.59 11.00 -7.37
N HIS A 35 -2.29 12.01 -7.87
CA HIS A 35 -2.36 13.32 -7.21
C HIS A 35 -3.03 13.21 -5.85
N ALA A 36 -4.12 12.47 -5.76
CA ALA A 36 -4.81 12.24 -4.50
C ALA A 36 -3.94 11.42 -3.53
N ALA A 37 -3.23 10.42 -4.05
CA ALA A 37 -2.33 9.61 -3.25
C ALA A 37 -1.22 10.47 -2.61
N ARG A 38 -0.69 11.42 -3.37
CA ARG A 38 0.34 12.33 -2.85
C ARG A 38 -0.21 13.26 -1.79
N ARG A 39 -1.45 13.73 -1.95
CA ARG A 39 -2.09 14.56 -0.92
C ARG A 39 -2.32 13.78 0.37
N LEU A 40 -2.77 12.53 0.25
CA LEU A 40 -2.95 11.65 1.41
C LEU A 40 -1.63 11.44 2.14
N ALA A 41 -0.56 11.18 1.40
CA ALA A 41 0.76 10.97 1.98
C ALA A 41 1.25 12.23 2.70
N ALA A 42 1.05 13.40 2.11
CA ALA A 42 1.47 14.66 2.73
C ALA A 42 0.69 14.96 4.01
N ALA A 43 -0.59 14.55 4.06
CA ALA A 43 -1.44 14.78 5.23
C ALA A 43 -1.17 13.79 6.36
N ARG A 44 -0.52 12.67 6.07
CA ARG A 44 -0.26 11.60 7.06
C ARG A 44 1.20 11.18 7.04
N PRO A 45 2.11 12.05 7.50
CA PRO A 45 3.56 11.78 7.42
C PRO A 45 4.01 10.61 8.30
N GLU A 46 3.18 10.18 9.26
CA GLU A 46 3.46 9.03 10.13
C GLU A 46 3.23 7.69 9.44
N ILE A 47 2.62 7.70 8.25
CA ILE A 47 2.32 6.49 7.49
C ILE A 47 3.25 6.40 6.29
N ALA A 48 3.77 5.22 6.02
CA ALA A 48 4.57 4.96 4.84
C ALA A 48 3.66 4.62 3.67
N PHE A 49 3.59 5.50 2.69
CA PHE A 49 2.81 5.28 1.46
C PHE A 49 3.73 4.82 0.35
N VAL A 50 3.38 3.72 -0.30
CA VAL A 50 4.18 3.12 -1.36
C VAL A 50 3.30 2.91 -2.58
N TRP A 51 3.81 3.32 -3.73
CA TRP A 51 3.15 3.12 -5.02
C TRP A 51 3.90 2.02 -5.77
N LEU A 52 3.23 0.91 -6.05
CA LEU A 52 3.81 -0.19 -6.80
C LEU A 52 3.10 -0.35 -8.15
N ASP A 53 3.89 -0.46 -9.19
CA ASP A 53 3.38 -0.81 -10.51
C ASP A 53 3.43 -2.33 -10.65
N ILE A 54 2.30 -2.94 -11.05
CA ILE A 54 2.20 -4.41 -11.09
C ILE A 54 3.14 -5.05 -12.12
N GLU A 55 3.63 -4.28 -13.08
CA GLU A 55 4.57 -4.78 -14.07
C GLU A 55 6.01 -4.44 -13.71
N ASP A 56 6.28 -3.16 -13.46
CA ASP A 56 7.64 -2.70 -13.16
C ASP A 56 8.15 -3.24 -11.81
N ASP A 57 7.26 -3.39 -10.84
CA ASP A 57 7.61 -3.85 -9.50
C ASP A 57 7.20 -5.31 -9.28
N GLU A 58 7.15 -6.09 -10.34
CA GLU A 58 6.71 -7.49 -10.31
C GLU A 58 7.44 -8.32 -9.26
N ALA A 59 8.72 -8.08 -9.07
CA ALA A 59 9.52 -8.82 -8.09
C ALA A 59 9.01 -8.62 -6.66
N ILE A 60 8.41 -7.48 -6.37
CA ILE A 60 7.84 -7.17 -5.06
C ILE A 60 6.39 -7.65 -4.98
N VAL A 61 5.61 -7.34 -6.00
CA VAL A 61 4.19 -7.69 -6.06
C VAL A 61 4.00 -9.21 -6.04
N GLY A 62 4.86 -9.93 -6.77
CA GLY A 62 4.84 -11.38 -6.78
C GLY A 62 3.52 -11.93 -7.32
N ASP A 63 2.93 -12.85 -6.59
CA ASP A 63 1.72 -13.55 -7.01
C ASP A 63 0.42 -12.88 -6.59
N VAL A 64 0.48 -11.63 -6.14
CA VAL A 64 -0.74 -10.89 -5.77
C VAL A 64 -1.59 -10.66 -7.02
N ASP A 65 -2.84 -11.15 -6.98
CA ASP A 65 -3.80 -10.93 -8.06
C ASP A 65 -4.38 -9.53 -7.97
N VAL A 66 -4.26 -8.77 -9.05
CA VAL A 66 -4.80 -7.42 -9.13
C VAL A 66 -5.69 -7.35 -10.36
N ASP A 67 -7.00 -7.40 -10.15
CA ASP A 67 -7.99 -7.40 -11.22
C ASP A 67 -8.48 -6.01 -11.59
N ASN A 68 -8.48 -5.11 -10.63
CA ASN A 68 -8.96 -3.73 -10.82
C ASN A 68 -8.06 -2.75 -10.11
N PHE A 69 -8.12 -1.50 -10.53
CA PHE A 69 -7.28 -0.43 -10.01
C PHE A 69 -8.09 0.74 -9.50
N PRO A 70 -7.65 1.41 -8.42
CA PRO A 70 -6.52 1.03 -7.60
C PRO A 70 -6.87 -0.10 -6.64
N THR A 71 -5.91 -0.94 -6.33
CA THR A 71 -6.03 -1.92 -5.26
C THR A 71 -5.15 -1.47 -4.12
N LEU A 72 -5.68 -1.54 -2.90
CA LEU A 72 -4.96 -1.12 -1.71
C LEU A 72 -4.62 -2.31 -0.83
N ALA A 73 -3.42 -2.28 -0.27
CA ALA A 73 -3.01 -3.21 0.77
C ALA A 73 -2.48 -2.39 1.94
N ILE A 74 -2.97 -2.68 3.14
CA ILE A 74 -2.59 -1.94 4.35
C ILE A 74 -2.11 -2.92 5.39
N ALA A 75 -0.95 -2.63 5.98
CA ALA A 75 -0.37 -3.47 7.03
C ALA A 75 0.20 -2.60 8.15
N ARG A 76 0.22 -3.16 9.35
CA ARG A 76 0.94 -2.59 10.48
C ARG A 76 1.94 -3.65 10.95
N GLY A 77 3.24 -3.37 10.75
CA GLY A 77 4.26 -4.35 11.05
C GLY A 77 4.05 -5.62 10.23
N ASP A 78 3.91 -6.74 10.91
CA ASP A 78 3.72 -8.04 10.28
C ASP A 78 2.25 -8.39 10.04
N THR A 79 1.32 -7.52 10.43
CA THR A 79 -0.11 -7.79 10.34
C THR A 79 -0.72 -7.08 9.16
N VAL A 80 -1.24 -7.84 8.19
CA VAL A 80 -1.98 -7.26 7.07
C VAL A 80 -3.42 -7.00 7.51
N LEU A 81 -3.80 -5.74 7.47
CA LEU A 81 -5.11 -5.29 7.96
C LEU A 81 -6.18 -5.26 6.87
N HIS A 82 -5.77 -5.00 5.64
CA HIS A 82 -6.71 -4.82 4.54
C HIS A 82 -6.05 -5.14 3.19
N PHE A 83 -6.84 -5.73 2.30
CA PHE A 83 -6.47 -5.89 0.90
C PHE A 83 -7.74 -5.86 0.07
N GLY A 84 -7.79 -5.02 -0.96
CA GLY A 84 -8.94 -4.98 -1.85
C GLY A 84 -8.94 -3.79 -2.77
N VAL A 85 -9.87 -3.86 -3.73
CA VAL A 85 -10.10 -2.77 -4.68
C VAL A 85 -10.86 -1.67 -3.97
N ASN A 86 -10.45 -0.43 -4.19
CA ASN A 86 -11.14 0.73 -3.64
C ASN A 86 -11.47 1.72 -4.75
N LEU A 87 -12.52 2.49 -4.54
CA LEU A 87 -12.83 3.60 -5.42
C LEU A 87 -11.70 4.62 -5.35
N PRO A 88 -11.33 5.25 -6.47
CA PRO A 88 -10.22 6.22 -6.49
C PRO A 88 -10.66 7.58 -5.93
N HIS A 89 -11.26 7.57 -4.75
CA HIS A 89 -11.73 8.77 -4.07
C HIS A 89 -10.92 9.00 -2.80
N GLU A 90 -10.27 10.13 -2.74
CA GLU A 90 -9.40 10.50 -1.62
C GLU A 90 -10.13 10.37 -0.27
N ALA A 91 -11.36 10.88 -0.17
CA ALA A 91 -12.11 10.84 1.08
C ALA A 91 -12.43 9.41 1.54
N SER A 92 -12.74 8.53 0.61
CA SER A 92 -13.04 7.12 0.94
C SER A 92 -11.81 6.41 1.47
N ILE A 93 -10.66 6.66 0.87
CA ILE A 93 -9.40 6.03 1.27
C ILE A 93 -8.94 6.59 2.62
N ASP A 94 -9.10 7.90 2.81
CA ASP A 94 -8.77 8.55 4.07
C ASP A 94 -9.56 7.93 5.23
N ARG A 95 -10.85 7.68 4.99
CA ARG A 95 -11.73 7.04 5.98
C ARG A 95 -11.32 5.60 6.24
N LEU A 96 -10.94 4.87 5.19
CA LEU A 96 -10.47 3.49 5.33
C LEU A 96 -9.20 3.44 6.19
N ILE A 97 -8.29 4.36 6.00
CA ILE A 97 -7.07 4.44 6.80
C ILE A 97 -7.42 4.67 8.26
N ASP A 98 -8.38 5.56 8.55
CA ASP A 98 -8.82 5.79 9.93
C ASP A 98 -9.39 4.51 10.55
N GLU A 99 -10.16 3.73 9.80
CA GLU A 99 -10.68 2.46 10.30
C GLU A 99 -9.54 1.49 10.62
N MET A 100 -8.53 1.45 9.78
CA MET A 100 -7.41 0.53 9.98
C MET A 100 -6.56 0.91 11.18
N HIS A 101 -6.53 2.18 11.56
CA HIS A 101 -5.81 2.62 12.75
C HIS A 101 -6.30 1.93 14.03
N SER A 102 -7.59 1.64 14.12
CA SER A 102 -8.16 0.98 15.29
C SER A 102 -8.15 -0.55 15.20
N ARG A 103 -7.71 -1.10 14.07
CA ARG A 103 -7.68 -2.54 13.87
C ARG A 103 -6.33 -3.11 14.27
N HIS A 104 -6.36 -4.22 15.02
CA HIS A 104 -5.13 -4.86 15.52
C HIS A 104 -4.97 -6.31 15.08
N THR A 105 -5.91 -6.84 14.31
CA THR A 105 -5.88 -8.23 13.85
C THR A 105 -5.91 -8.27 12.33
N THR A 106 -5.41 -9.36 11.77
CA THR A 106 -5.43 -9.58 10.33
C THR A 106 -6.85 -9.45 9.79
N GLY A 107 -6.99 -8.75 8.68
CA GLY A 107 -8.26 -8.65 7.99
C GLY A 107 -8.74 -10.00 7.47
N THR A 108 -10.05 -10.10 7.19
CA THR A 108 -10.61 -11.33 6.64
C THR A 108 -10.21 -11.49 5.17
N ALA A 109 -10.05 -12.76 4.75
CA ALA A 109 -9.80 -13.11 3.35
C ALA A 109 -8.54 -12.45 2.74
N ILE A 110 -7.47 -12.34 3.53
CA ILE A 110 -6.19 -11.83 3.03
C ILE A 110 -5.46 -12.98 2.34
N PRO A 111 -5.18 -12.89 1.03
CA PRO A 111 -4.43 -13.93 0.35
C PRO A 111 -2.99 -14.03 0.86
N PRO A 112 -2.41 -15.23 0.94
CA PRO A 112 -1.01 -15.40 1.39
C PRO A 112 -0.01 -14.59 0.56
N ALA A 113 -0.29 -14.38 -0.72
CA ALA A 113 0.59 -13.60 -1.59
C ALA A 113 0.77 -12.15 -1.11
N VAL A 114 -0.23 -11.60 -0.43
CA VAL A 114 -0.16 -10.23 0.11
C VAL A 114 0.85 -10.16 1.26
N ASP A 115 0.87 -11.17 2.13
CA ASP A 115 1.89 -11.25 3.18
C ASP A 115 3.29 -11.34 2.58
N ALA A 116 3.45 -12.14 1.54
CA ALA A 116 4.73 -12.29 0.85
C ALA A 116 5.19 -10.97 0.22
N MET A 117 4.25 -10.20 -0.34
CA MET A 117 4.54 -8.89 -0.90
C MET A 117 5.08 -7.93 0.17
N PHE A 118 4.42 -7.88 1.32
CA PHE A 118 4.89 -7.01 2.41
C PHE A 118 6.25 -7.46 2.95
N THR A 119 6.49 -8.75 3.01
CA THR A 119 7.79 -9.29 3.42
C THR A 119 8.88 -8.83 2.45
N ALA A 120 8.62 -8.94 1.15
CA ALA A 120 9.57 -8.49 0.13
C ALA A 120 9.82 -6.98 0.22
N LEU A 121 8.77 -6.21 0.45
CA LEU A 121 8.88 -4.76 0.56
C LEU A 121 9.73 -4.36 1.78
N ARG A 122 9.52 -5.00 2.91
CA ARG A 122 10.30 -4.74 4.13
C ARG A 122 11.76 -5.12 3.94
N ALA A 123 12.04 -6.22 3.25
CA ALA A 123 13.41 -6.64 2.99
C ALA A 123 14.18 -5.59 2.18
N ILE A 124 13.52 -4.99 1.19
CA ILE A 124 14.13 -3.94 0.39
C ILE A 124 14.37 -2.68 1.23
N ALA A 125 13.41 -2.30 2.04
CA ALA A 125 13.54 -1.13 2.92
C ALA A 125 14.70 -1.32 3.92
N ALA A 126 14.89 -2.54 4.41
CA ALA A 126 15.94 -2.83 5.38
C ALA A 126 17.35 -2.78 4.77
N THR A 127 17.48 -2.90 3.44
CA THR A 127 18.77 -2.86 2.76
C THR A 127 19.15 -1.48 2.26
N THR A 128 18.27 -0.53 2.36
CA THR A 128 18.51 0.85 1.97
C THR A 128 18.67 1.72 3.22
#